data_9a7ba2cdb951c6ba5bb9e7491e7ddfe1
#
_entry.id   9a7ba2cdb951c6ba5bb9e7491e7ddfe1
#
_cell.length_a   1.000
_cell.length_b   1.000
_cell.length_c   1.000
_cell.angle_alpha   90.00
_cell.angle_beta   90.00
_cell.angle_gamma   90.00
#
_symmetry.space_group_name_H-M   'P 1'
#
loop_
_entity.id
_entity.type
_entity.pdbx_description
1 polymer ?
#
loop_
_entity_poly.entity_id
_entity_poly.type
_entity_poly.pdbx_seq_one_letter_code
_entity_poly.pdbx_strand_id
1 'polypeptide(L)'
;MGYFAGGGPQPSGGTRASAAGMLAEPAYAFTGGRLVTQRMARSVRSFDGRPAVSVGATEQFALPRLYPGLRDARVWLGWFGAASRPLQALSAATALATRLPGARGAIETAAGRLVKGSTGGPSAAARARARSHIVAIASDADGNELARVKLEGDNPYDFTGAILAWGAIRAAGGGLLGSGALGPVDGFGLEALEEGVAEAGIARTS
;
A
#
# COMPACT_ATOMS: atom_id res chain seq x y z
N MET A 1 -2.25 0.63 -9.22
CA MET A 1 -2.11 -0.72 -8.59
C MET A 1 -3.08 -0.81 -7.43
N GLY A 2 -3.65 -1.97 -7.16
CA GLY A 2 -4.58 -2.21 -6.06
C GLY A 2 -4.11 -3.38 -5.18
N TYR A 3 -4.06 -3.15 -3.86
CA TYR A 3 -3.67 -4.13 -2.85
C TYR A 3 -4.88 -4.53 -2.03
N PHE A 4 -5.19 -5.82 -1.98
CA PHE A 4 -6.36 -6.37 -1.29
C PHE A 4 -5.94 -7.48 -0.32
N ALA A 5 -6.66 -7.59 0.78
CA ALA A 5 -6.62 -8.73 1.67
C ALA A 5 -8.00 -9.38 1.74
N GLY A 6 -8.06 -10.67 1.45
CA GLY A 6 -9.28 -11.49 1.55
C GLY A 6 -9.36 -12.24 2.88
N GLY A 7 -10.46 -12.94 3.12
CA GLY A 7 -10.59 -13.83 4.29
C GLY A 7 -10.92 -13.14 5.62
N GLY A 8 -11.40 -11.89 5.60
CA GLY A 8 -11.72 -11.15 6.83
C GLY A 8 -10.45 -10.71 7.57
N PRO A 9 -9.63 -9.82 6.99
CA PRO A 9 -8.39 -9.40 7.61
C PRO A 9 -8.67 -8.74 8.97
N GLN A 10 -8.01 -9.23 10.01
CA GLN A 10 -7.98 -8.58 11.31
C GLN A 10 -6.70 -7.74 11.38
N PRO A 11 -6.78 -6.41 11.24
CA PRO A 11 -5.59 -5.57 11.31
C PRO A 11 -4.98 -5.63 12.72
N SER A 12 -3.66 -5.75 12.79
CA SER A 12 -2.94 -5.65 14.07
C SER A 12 -3.17 -4.27 14.70
N GLY A 13 -2.88 -4.14 16.00
CA GLY A 13 -2.93 -2.84 16.65
C GLY A 13 -2.02 -1.81 16.00
N GLY A 14 -0.80 -2.23 15.58
CA GLY A 14 0.11 -1.39 14.81
C GLY A 14 -0.49 -0.95 13.47
N THR A 15 -1.11 -1.85 12.72
CA THR A 15 -1.79 -1.52 11.46
C THR A 15 -2.92 -0.51 11.68
N ARG A 16 -3.72 -0.66 12.74
CA ARG A 16 -4.77 0.31 13.07
C ARG A 16 -4.21 1.67 13.45
N ALA A 17 -3.15 1.69 14.25
CA ALA A 17 -2.48 2.93 14.66
C ALA A 17 -1.89 3.67 13.45
N SER A 18 -1.20 2.94 12.56
CA SER A 18 -0.68 3.49 11.30
C SER A 18 -1.79 4.04 10.42
N ALA A 19 -2.89 3.29 10.24
CA ALA A 19 -4.02 3.74 9.43
C ALA A 19 -4.67 5.02 9.98
N ALA A 20 -4.80 5.14 11.31
CA ALA A 20 -5.32 6.35 11.94
C ALA A 20 -4.36 7.55 11.76
N GLY A 21 -3.05 7.35 11.95
CA GLY A 21 -2.04 8.38 11.71
C GLY A 21 -2.01 8.87 10.26
N MET A 22 -2.12 7.95 9.32
CA MET A 22 -2.15 8.27 7.88
C MET A 22 -3.34 9.14 7.45
N LEU A 23 -4.45 9.17 8.19
CA LEU A 23 -5.59 10.04 7.87
C LEU A 23 -5.30 11.53 8.13
N ALA A 24 -4.41 11.83 9.07
CA ALA A 24 -4.01 13.19 9.42
C ALA A 24 -2.83 13.69 8.57
N GLU A 25 -2.09 12.78 7.93
CA GLU A 25 -0.91 13.09 7.15
C GLU A 25 -1.20 13.19 5.65
N PRO A 26 -0.46 14.06 4.94
CA PRO A 26 -0.54 14.11 3.49
C PRO A 26 0.02 12.83 2.87
N ALA A 27 -0.64 12.35 1.82
CA ALA A 27 -0.15 11.27 0.98
C ALA A 27 0.48 11.84 -0.29
N TYR A 28 1.30 11.02 -0.95
CA TYR A 28 1.85 11.36 -2.25
C TYR A 28 1.05 10.72 -3.38
N ALA A 29 1.07 11.34 -4.54
CA ALA A 29 0.63 10.78 -5.80
C ALA A 29 1.57 11.26 -6.91
N PHE A 30 1.76 10.43 -7.93
CA PHE A 30 2.45 10.87 -9.14
C PHE A 30 1.39 11.09 -10.22
N THR A 31 1.24 12.33 -10.68
CA THR A 31 0.21 12.70 -11.65
C THR A 31 0.68 13.84 -12.54
N GLY A 32 0.35 13.76 -13.82
CA GLY A 32 0.80 14.72 -14.82
C GLY A 32 2.33 14.79 -14.94
N GLY A 33 3.04 13.70 -14.72
CA GLY A 33 4.50 13.62 -14.79
C GLY A 33 5.24 14.21 -13.59
N ARG A 34 4.57 14.44 -12.47
CA ARG A 34 5.19 15.01 -11.25
C ARG A 34 4.63 14.42 -9.97
N LEU A 35 5.47 14.40 -8.94
CA LEU A 35 5.05 14.05 -7.60
C LEU A 35 4.26 15.22 -6.97
N VAL A 36 3.08 14.93 -6.45
CA VAL A 36 2.20 15.91 -5.79
C VAL A 36 1.77 15.38 -4.44
N THR A 37 1.45 16.29 -3.52
CA THR A 37 0.88 15.98 -2.22
C THR A 37 -0.64 16.02 -2.31
N GLN A 38 -1.31 15.05 -1.71
CA GLN A 38 -2.75 14.97 -1.62
C GLN A 38 -3.18 14.37 -0.28
N ARG A 39 -4.47 14.47 0.08
CA ARG A 39 -4.99 13.77 1.24
C ARG A 39 -5.10 12.25 0.97
N MET A 40 -4.98 11.45 2.03
CA MET A 40 -5.32 10.03 1.99
C MET A 40 -6.76 9.80 1.59
N ALA A 41 -7.07 8.66 1.00
CA ALA A 41 -8.40 8.29 0.56
C ALA A 41 -9.11 9.37 -0.27
N ARG A 42 -8.35 10.11 -1.11
CA ARG A 42 -8.90 11.17 -1.97
C ARG A 42 -9.93 10.63 -2.96
N SER A 43 -9.70 9.43 -3.47
CA SER A 43 -10.56 8.77 -4.44
C SER A 43 -10.83 7.31 -4.06
N VAL A 44 -11.94 6.79 -4.55
CA VAL A 44 -12.27 5.36 -4.49
C VAL A 44 -12.31 4.83 -5.91
N ARG A 45 -11.70 3.67 -6.12
CA ARG A 45 -11.75 2.91 -7.39
C ARG A 45 -12.18 1.48 -7.10
N SER A 46 -12.91 0.87 -8.01
CA SER A 46 -13.23 -0.55 -7.96
C SER A 46 -12.27 -1.35 -8.85
N PHE A 47 -11.80 -2.48 -8.34
CA PHE A 47 -11.03 -3.49 -9.06
C PHE A 47 -11.79 -4.81 -8.96
N ASP A 48 -12.29 -5.30 -10.07
CA ASP A 48 -13.08 -6.55 -10.13
C ASP A 48 -14.20 -6.57 -9.07
N GLY A 49 -14.94 -5.44 -8.93
CA GLY A 49 -16.03 -5.26 -7.96
C GLY A 49 -15.59 -4.91 -6.52
N ARG A 50 -14.30 -4.93 -6.20
CA ARG A 50 -13.77 -4.64 -4.86
C ARG A 50 -13.38 -3.15 -4.75
N PRO A 51 -14.02 -2.38 -3.87
CA PRO A 51 -13.67 -0.97 -3.69
C PRO A 51 -12.36 -0.82 -2.94
N ALA A 52 -11.56 0.18 -3.36
CA ALA A 52 -10.28 0.52 -2.76
C ALA A 52 -10.11 2.04 -2.68
N VAL A 53 -9.45 2.53 -1.64
CA VAL A 53 -9.14 3.95 -1.44
C VAL A 53 -7.74 4.26 -1.94
N SER A 54 -7.55 5.47 -2.48
CA SER A 54 -6.22 5.94 -2.90
C SER A 54 -5.31 6.16 -1.70
N VAL A 55 -4.06 5.70 -1.81
CA VAL A 55 -3.03 5.79 -0.78
C VAL A 55 -1.71 6.29 -1.37
N GLY A 56 -0.84 6.84 -0.53
CA GLY A 56 0.58 7.03 -0.86
C GLY A 56 1.33 5.71 -0.70
N ALA A 57 2.25 5.41 -1.62
CA ALA A 57 3.08 4.22 -1.58
C ALA A 57 4.38 4.42 -2.36
N THR A 58 5.31 3.50 -2.24
CA THR A 58 6.65 3.60 -2.83
C THR A 58 6.66 3.61 -4.36
N GLU A 59 5.65 3.03 -4.99
CA GLU A 59 5.50 2.95 -6.44
C GLU A 59 5.40 4.32 -7.12
N GLN A 60 4.87 5.32 -6.42
CA GLN A 60 4.82 6.70 -6.94
C GLN A 60 6.21 7.35 -7.04
N PHE A 61 7.19 6.81 -6.35
CA PHE A 61 8.59 7.25 -6.43
C PHE A 61 9.42 6.36 -7.36
N ALA A 62 9.20 5.04 -7.29
CA ALA A 62 10.00 4.07 -8.04
C ALA A 62 9.63 4.00 -9.53
N LEU A 63 8.32 3.89 -9.84
CA LEU A 63 7.89 3.69 -11.23
C LEU A 63 8.28 4.84 -12.17
N PRO A 64 8.19 6.13 -11.80
CA PRO A 64 8.62 7.21 -12.70
C PRO A 64 10.12 7.21 -13.00
N ARG A 65 10.93 6.65 -12.09
CA ARG A 65 12.38 6.51 -12.30
C ARG A 65 12.70 5.40 -13.29
N LEU A 66 11.94 4.30 -13.22
CA LEU A 66 12.07 3.15 -14.10
C LEU A 66 11.46 3.42 -15.49
N TYR A 67 10.39 4.22 -15.54
CA TYR A 67 9.61 4.53 -16.73
C TYR A 67 9.46 6.04 -16.91
N PRO A 68 10.43 6.74 -17.52
CA PRO A 68 10.41 8.22 -17.66
C PRO A 68 9.20 8.76 -18.44
N GLY A 69 8.59 7.95 -19.29
CA GLY A 69 7.36 8.30 -20.01
C GLY A 69 6.07 8.19 -19.20
N LEU A 70 6.15 7.68 -17.96
CA LEU A 70 4.98 7.52 -17.10
C LEU A 70 4.42 8.90 -16.71
N ARG A 71 3.09 9.06 -16.87
CA ARG A 71 2.40 10.31 -16.52
C ARG A 71 1.68 10.22 -15.17
N ASP A 72 1.19 9.05 -14.83
CA ASP A 72 0.42 8.81 -13.61
C ASP A 72 0.81 7.47 -12.97
N ALA A 73 1.06 7.49 -11.65
CA ALA A 73 1.20 6.29 -10.82
C ALA A 73 0.28 6.44 -9.61
N ARG A 74 -0.70 5.57 -9.52
CA ARG A 74 -1.71 5.59 -8.46
C ARG A 74 -1.81 4.25 -7.78
N VAL A 75 -1.90 4.27 -6.45
CA VAL A 75 -2.01 3.08 -5.61
C VAL A 75 -3.30 3.15 -4.81
N TRP A 76 -3.96 2.01 -4.68
CA TRP A 76 -5.20 1.85 -3.92
C TRP A 76 -5.10 0.71 -2.93
N LEU A 77 -5.69 0.88 -1.77
CA LEU A 77 -5.77 -0.10 -0.70
C LEU A 77 -7.22 -0.54 -0.52
N GLY A 78 -7.49 -1.82 -0.77
CA GLY A 78 -8.82 -2.43 -0.77
C GLY A 78 -9.17 -3.17 0.53
N TRP A 79 -8.56 -2.80 1.65
CA TRP A 79 -8.78 -3.47 2.94
C TRP A 79 -10.08 -3.06 3.64
N PHE A 80 -10.68 -1.99 3.19
CA PHE A 80 -11.83 -1.37 3.87
C PHE A 80 -13.18 -1.81 3.31
N GLY A 81 -13.21 -2.50 2.17
CA GLY A 81 -14.44 -2.97 1.54
C GLY A 81 -15.49 -1.85 1.41
N ALA A 82 -16.71 -2.11 1.89
CA ALA A 82 -17.81 -1.15 1.86
C ALA A 82 -17.51 0.16 2.62
N ALA A 83 -16.59 0.13 3.61
CA ALA A 83 -16.18 1.33 4.35
C ALA A 83 -15.28 2.28 3.54
N SER A 84 -14.87 1.94 2.32
CA SER A 84 -14.03 2.79 1.46
C SER A 84 -14.64 4.17 1.18
N ARG A 85 -15.96 4.25 0.92
CA ARG A 85 -16.65 5.53 0.69
C ARG A 85 -16.81 6.36 1.96
N PRO A 86 -17.27 5.81 3.10
CA PRO A 86 -17.23 6.50 4.38
C PRO A 86 -15.83 7.02 4.75
N LEU A 87 -14.78 6.23 4.53
CA LEU A 87 -13.40 6.64 4.77
C LEU A 87 -12.97 7.82 3.87
N GLN A 88 -13.39 7.83 2.62
CA GLN A 88 -13.15 8.95 1.70
C GLN A 88 -13.82 10.23 2.22
N ALA A 89 -15.07 10.15 2.68
CA ALA A 89 -15.79 11.29 3.25
C ALA A 89 -15.13 11.79 4.55
N LEU A 90 -14.74 10.89 5.44
CA LEU A 90 -14.02 11.22 6.66
C LEU A 90 -12.68 11.91 6.35
N SER A 91 -11.91 11.40 5.42
CA SER A 91 -10.67 12.03 4.99
C SER A 91 -10.90 13.45 4.43
N ALA A 92 -11.99 13.69 3.70
CA ALA A 92 -12.34 15.03 3.22
C ALA A 92 -12.69 15.97 4.37
N ALA A 93 -13.48 15.52 5.33
CA ALA A 93 -13.86 16.29 6.52
C ALA A 93 -12.62 16.60 7.38
N THR A 94 -11.74 15.62 7.62
CA THR A 94 -10.48 15.83 8.33
C THR A 94 -9.59 16.86 7.64
N ALA A 95 -9.41 16.77 6.33
CA ALA A 95 -8.61 17.73 5.57
C ALA A 95 -9.20 19.16 5.58
N LEU A 96 -10.52 19.30 5.70
CA LEU A 96 -11.15 20.60 5.88
C LEU A 96 -10.95 21.09 7.31
N ALA A 97 -11.14 20.24 8.30
CA ALA A 97 -10.98 20.59 9.73
C ALA A 97 -9.55 21.04 10.04
N THR A 98 -8.53 20.38 9.48
CA THR A 98 -7.11 20.74 9.70
C THR A 98 -6.72 22.13 9.20
N ARG A 99 -7.58 22.81 8.43
CA ARG A 99 -7.39 24.23 8.08
C ARG A 99 -7.67 25.18 9.24
N LEU A 100 -8.37 24.71 10.27
CA LEU A 100 -8.66 25.50 11.46
C LEU A 100 -7.47 25.44 12.42
N PRO A 101 -7.06 26.58 13.05
CA PRO A 101 -5.98 26.60 14.01
C PRO A 101 -6.24 25.62 15.17
N GLY A 102 -5.23 24.82 15.51
CA GLY A 102 -5.31 23.84 16.61
C GLY A 102 -6.06 22.53 16.31
N ALA A 103 -6.83 22.44 15.23
CA ALA A 103 -7.63 21.25 14.93
C ALA A 103 -6.76 20.01 14.63
N ARG A 104 -5.57 20.19 14.03
CA ARG A 104 -4.65 19.08 13.77
C ARG A 104 -4.23 18.38 15.07
N GLY A 105 -3.77 19.12 16.07
CA GLY A 105 -3.39 18.54 17.36
C GLY A 105 -4.56 17.87 18.09
N ALA A 106 -5.77 18.43 17.98
CA ALA A 106 -6.97 17.81 18.54
C ALA A 106 -7.31 16.48 17.86
N ILE A 107 -7.21 16.40 16.52
CA ILE A 107 -7.43 15.18 15.74
C ILE A 107 -6.38 14.12 16.08
N GLU A 108 -5.10 14.48 16.15
CA GLU A 108 -4.01 13.58 16.51
C GLU A 108 -4.19 13.03 17.94
N THR A 109 -4.58 13.89 18.89
CA THR A 109 -4.87 13.49 20.27
C THR A 109 -6.06 12.54 20.34
N ALA A 110 -7.15 12.83 19.62
CA ALA A 110 -8.33 11.97 19.58
C ALA A 110 -8.00 10.62 18.93
N ALA A 111 -7.26 10.60 17.80
CA ALA A 111 -6.82 9.39 17.14
C ALA A 111 -5.93 8.53 18.06
N GLY A 112 -4.99 9.13 18.78
CA GLY A 112 -4.12 8.44 19.74
C GLY A 112 -4.88 7.82 20.93
N ARG A 113 -6.00 8.42 21.34
CA ARG A 113 -6.87 7.87 22.40
C ARG A 113 -7.76 6.73 21.93
N LEU A 114 -8.23 6.79 20.69
CA LEU A 114 -9.15 5.81 20.12
C LEU A 114 -8.42 4.56 19.59
N VAL A 115 -7.20 4.73 19.12
CA VAL A 115 -6.40 3.65 18.55
C VAL A 115 -5.30 3.25 19.49
N LYS A 116 -5.63 2.38 20.44
CA LYS A 116 -4.60 1.73 21.27
C LYS A 116 -3.86 0.72 20.40
N GLY A 117 -2.55 0.89 20.27
CA GLY A 117 -1.67 -0.13 19.73
C GLY A 117 -1.80 -1.40 20.59
N SER A 118 -1.73 -2.56 19.98
CA SER A 118 -1.66 -3.84 20.69
C SER A 118 -0.32 -4.50 20.39
N THR A 119 0.19 -5.23 21.39
CA THR A 119 1.42 -6.04 21.27
C THR A 119 1.14 -7.40 20.63
N GLY A 120 0.24 -7.49 19.68
CA GLY A 120 -0.07 -8.75 19.01
C GLY A 120 -0.59 -8.53 17.61
N GLY A 121 -0.28 -9.48 16.73
CA GLY A 121 -0.84 -9.58 15.38
C GLY A 121 -2.17 -10.34 15.38
N PRO A 122 -2.73 -10.61 14.20
CA PRO A 122 -3.87 -11.49 14.03
C PRO A 122 -3.55 -12.89 14.55
N SER A 123 -4.56 -13.62 15.04
CA SER A 123 -4.39 -15.01 15.46
C SER A 123 -3.92 -15.88 14.30
N ALA A 124 -3.27 -17.01 14.60
CA ALA A 124 -2.85 -17.99 13.59
C ALA A 124 -4.02 -18.42 12.67
N ALA A 125 -5.20 -18.64 13.25
CA ALA A 125 -6.41 -18.98 12.50
C ALA A 125 -6.88 -17.84 11.58
N ALA A 126 -6.73 -16.58 12.00
CA ALA A 126 -7.06 -15.43 11.14
C ALA A 126 -6.05 -15.28 10.00
N ARG A 127 -4.75 -15.47 10.26
CA ARG A 127 -3.71 -15.47 9.23
C ARG A 127 -3.92 -16.57 8.20
N ALA A 128 -4.21 -17.80 8.66
CA ALA A 128 -4.44 -18.94 7.78
C ALA A 128 -5.62 -18.74 6.79
N ARG A 129 -6.62 -17.93 7.16
CA ARG A 129 -7.75 -17.60 6.28
C ARG A 129 -7.49 -16.41 5.37
N ALA A 130 -6.60 -15.53 5.76
CA ALA A 130 -6.32 -14.33 4.97
C ALA A 130 -5.50 -14.66 3.72
N ARG A 131 -5.74 -13.93 2.64
CA ARG A 131 -4.99 -14.04 1.37
C ARG A 131 -4.70 -12.65 0.84
N SER A 132 -3.54 -12.51 0.24
CA SER A 132 -3.17 -11.31 -0.52
C SER A 132 -3.64 -11.43 -1.96
N HIS A 133 -4.10 -10.31 -2.52
CA HIS A 133 -4.47 -10.18 -3.92
C HIS A 133 -4.04 -8.80 -4.41
N ILE A 134 -3.17 -8.77 -5.40
CA ILE A 134 -2.61 -7.54 -5.94
C ILE A 134 -2.96 -7.46 -7.43
N VAL A 135 -3.38 -6.29 -7.88
CA VAL A 135 -3.67 -6.02 -9.30
C VAL A 135 -2.87 -4.81 -9.74
N ALA A 136 -2.05 -4.96 -10.78
CA ALA A 136 -1.41 -3.85 -11.47
C ALA A 136 -2.01 -3.72 -12.87
N ILE A 137 -2.35 -2.49 -13.26
CA ILE A 137 -2.91 -2.17 -14.57
C ILE A 137 -2.09 -1.04 -15.17
N ALA A 138 -1.56 -1.25 -16.35
CA ALA A 138 -1.01 -0.21 -17.20
C ALA A 138 -2.06 0.23 -18.22
N SER A 139 -2.17 1.53 -18.44
CA SER A 139 -3.12 2.11 -19.40
C SER A 139 -2.43 3.17 -20.25
N ASP A 140 -2.93 3.38 -21.46
CA ASP A 140 -2.55 4.49 -22.32
C ASP A 140 -3.13 5.84 -21.82
N ALA A 141 -2.88 6.91 -22.57
CA ALA A 141 -3.37 8.25 -22.26
C ALA A 141 -4.90 8.39 -22.32
N ASP A 142 -5.56 7.56 -23.10
CA ASP A 142 -7.01 7.54 -23.27
C ASP A 142 -7.69 6.67 -22.21
N GLY A 143 -6.90 5.96 -21.38
CA GLY A 143 -7.38 5.09 -20.30
C GLY A 143 -7.64 3.65 -20.74
N ASN A 144 -7.29 3.26 -21.97
CA ASN A 144 -7.39 1.88 -22.44
C ASN A 144 -6.35 1.02 -21.73
N GLU A 145 -6.75 -0.16 -21.29
CA GLU A 145 -5.86 -1.10 -20.62
C GLU A 145 -4.87 -1.71 -21.63
N LEU A 146 -3.57 -1.50 -21.37
CA LEU A 146 -2.48 -2.05 -22.17
C LEU A 146 -1.99 -3.39 -21.61
N ALA A 147 -1.97 -3.50 -20.29
CA ALA A 147 -1.52 -4.71 -19.61
C ALA A 147 -2.14 -4.80 -18.21
N ARG A 148 -2.34 -6.03 -17.77
CA ARG A 148 -2.79 -6.36 -16.43
C ARG A 148 -1.94 -7.49 -15.86
N VAL A 149 -1.54 -7.34 -14.60
CA VAL A 149 -0.84 -8.38 -13.84
C VAL A 149 -1.59 -8.60 -12.54
N LYS A 150 -1.78 -9.86 -12.17
CA LYS A 150 -2.35 -10.27 -10.90
C LYS A 150 -1.35 -11.11 -10.13
N LEU A 151 -1.24 -10.83 -8.82
CA LEU A 151 -0.47 -11.65 -7.89
C LEU A 151 -1.40 -12.06 -6.76
N GLU A 152 -1.27 -13.30 -6.35
CA GLU A 152 -2.06 -13.87 -5.25
C GLU A 152 -1.17 -14.73 -4.37
N GLY A 153 -1.56 -14.88 -3.12
CA GLY A 153 -0.81 -15.72 -2.21
C GLY A 153 -1.17 -15.52 -0.75
N ASP A 154 -0.18 -15.73 0.08
CA ASP A 154 -0.31 -15.75 1.53
C ASP A 154 -0.78 -14.43 2.13
N ASN A 155 -1.15 -14.49 3.39
CA ASN A 155 -1.58 -13.31 4.12
C ASN A 155 -0.45 -12.27 4.24
N PRO A 156 -0.78 -10.96 4.35
CA PRO A 156 0.24 -9.90 4.34
C PRO A 156 1.27 -10.01 5.47
N TYR A 157 0.93 -10.62 6.61
CA TYR A 157 1.83 -10.69 7.77
C TYR A 157 2.92 -11.75 7.58
N ASP A 158 2.53 -12.95 7.16
CA ASP A 158 3.47 -14.05 6.93
C ASP A 158 4.34 -13.73 5.71
N PHE A 159 3.74 -13.19 4.64
CA PHE A 159 4.47 -12.65 3.50
C PHE A 159 5.49 -11.58 3.91
N THR A 160 5.10 -10.59 4.73
CA THR A 160 6.02 -9.53 5.17
C THR A 160 7.20 -10.12 5.94
N GLY A 161 6.96 -11.09 6.83
CA GLY A 161 8.03 -11.75 7.57
C GLY A 161 8.99 -12.50 6.64
N ALA A 162 8.45 -13.24 5.68
CA ALA A 162 9.23 -14.03 4.73
C ALA A 162 10.06 -13.16 3.78
N ILE A 163 9.46 -12.12 3.17
CA ILE A 163 10.19 -11.25 2.23
C ILE A 163 11.26 -10.39 2.93
N LEU A 164 11.03 -9.97 4.19
CA LEU A 164 12.05 -9.28 4.97
C LEU A 164 13.23 -10.20 5.30
N ALA A 165 12.96 -11.45 5.68
CA ALA A 165 14.01 -12.45 5.92
C ALA A 165 14.79 -12.75 4.64
N TRP A 166 14.12 -12.98 3.52
CA TRP A 166 14.74 -13.16 2.21
C TRP A 166 15.66 -11.99 1.86
N GLY A 167 15.15 -10.75 1.96
CA GLY A 167 15.92 -9.55 1.65
C GLY A 167 17.14 -9.36 2.56
N ALA A 168 17.01 -9.65 3.86
CA ALA A 168 18.12 -9.57 4.81
C ALA A 168 19.21 -10.60 4.49
N ILE A 169 18.85 -11.85 4.22
CA ILE A 169 19.79 -12.93 3.85
C ILE A 169 20.51 -12.55 2.55
N ARG A 170 19.78 -12.11 1.53
CA ARG A 170 20.34 -11.73 0.25
C ARG A 170 21.28 -10.53 0.36
N ALA A 171 20.90 -9.51 1.14
CA ALA A 171 21.73 -8.34 1.41
C ALA A 171 23.04 -8.72 2.15
N ALA A 172 22.94 -9.56 3.17
CA ALA A 172 24.12 -10.07 3.91
C ALA A 172 25.05 -10.91 3.03
N GLY A 173 24.51 -11.63 2.05
CA GLY A 173 25.25 -12.42 1.06
C GLY A 173 25.85 -11.60 -0.10
N GLY A 174 25.79 -10.28 -0.06
CA GLY A 174 26.33 -9.42 -1.12
C GLY A 174 25.42 -9.28 -2.35
N GLY A 175 24.14 -9.68 -2.25
CA GLY A 175 23.19 -9.64 -3.34
C GLY A 175 22.52 -8.27 -3.58
N LEU A 176 23.03 -7.18 -2.99
CA LEU A 176 22.56 -5.82 -3.27
C LEU A 176 23.27 -5.24 -4.50
N LEU A 177 22.51 -4.60 -5.38
CA LEU A 177 23.01 -3.95 -6.59
C LEU A 177 23.55 -2.53 -6.34
N GLY A 178 23.38 -2.00 -5.14
CA GLY A 178 23.82 -0.67 -4.78
C GLY A 178 23.76 -0.40 -3.28
N SER A 179 24.01 0.84 -2.89
CA SER A 179 23.98 1.30 -1.50
C SER A 179 23.17 2.59 -1.37
N GLY A 180 22.70 2.88 -0.14
CA GLY A 180 21.90 4.05 0.17
C GLY A 180 20.41 3.74 0.30
N ALA A 181 19.56 4.75 0.11
CA ALA A 181 18.10 4.61 0.17
C ALA A 181 17.56 4.05 -1.15
N LEU A 182 17.57 2.72 -1.28
CA LEU A 182 17.14 2.01 -2.48
C LEU A 182 15.71 1.50 -2.33
N GLY A 183 14.94 1.56 -3.41
CA GLY A 183 13.72 0.77 -3.54
C GLY A 183 14.03 -0.73 -3.71
N PRO A 184 13.07 -1.65 -3.51
CA PRO A 184 13.33 -3.08 -3.64
C PRO A 184 13.89 -3.49 -5.02
N VAL A 185 13.35 -2.93 -6.11
CA VAL A 185 13.84 -3.19 -7.47
C VAL A 185 15.25 -2.63 -7.69
N ASP A 186 15.52 -1.43 -7.19
CA ASP A 186 16.85 -0.82 -7.30
C ASP A 186 17.89 -1.62 -6.48
N GLY A 187 17.46 -2.20 -5.35
CA GLY A 187 18.35 -2.94 -4.45
C GLY A 187 18.63 -4.35 -4.89
N PHE A 188 17.66 -5.07 -5.41
CA PHE A 188 17.78 -6.51 -5.70
C PHE A 188 17.68 -6.88 -7.19
N GLY A 189 17.22 -5.95 -8.04
CA GLY A 189 16.81 -6.23 -9.40
C GLY A 189 15.41 -6.82 -9.49
N LEU A 190 14.76 -6.65 -10.65
CA LEU A 190 13.37 -7.09 -10.81
C LEU A 190 13.23 -8.61 -10.78
N GLU A 191 14.09 -9.33 -11.49
CA GLU A 191 14.06 -10.80 -11.61
C GLU A 191 14.24 -11.47 -10.23
N ALA A 192 15.31 -11.11 -9.51
CA ALA A 192 15.57 -11.66 -8.19
C ALA A 192 14.48 -11.29 -7.17
N LEU A 193 13.90 -10.09 -7.30
CA LEU A 193 12.79 -9.68 -6.43
C LEU A 193 11.51 -10.47 -6.73
N GLU A 194 11.22 -10.77 -8.01
CA GLU A 194 10.07 -11.59 -8.40
C GLU A 194 10.19 -13.01 -7.86
N GLU A 195 11.39 -13.62 -7.94
CA GLU A 195 11.70 -14.91 -7.30
C GLU A 195 11.48 -14.84 -5.78
N GLY A 196 12.05 -13.83 -5.12
CA GLY A 196 11.92 -13.67 -3.67
C GLY A 196 10.49 -13.43 -3.21
N VAL A 197 9.67 -12.73 -4.00
CA VAL A 197 8.24 -12.53 -3.73
C VAL A 197 7.49 -13.86 -3.86
N ALA A 198 7.84 -14.69 -4.86
CA ALA A 198 7.25 -16.02 -5.04
C ALA A 198 7.66 -16.97 -3.89
N GLU A 199 8.94 -17.00 -3.51
CA GLU A 199 9.44 -17.75 -2.37
C GLU A 199 8.77 -17.33 -1.04
N ALA A 200 8.48 -16.03 -0.90
CA ALA A 200 7.78 -15.50 0.26
C ALA A 200 6.26 -15.77 0.28
N GLY A 201 5.72 -16.45 -0.74
CA GLY A 201 4.36 -16.94 -0.78
C GLY A 201 3.36 -16.11 -1.56
N ILE A 202 3.81 -15.13 -2.37
CA ILE A 202 2.94 -14.40 -3.32
C ILE A 202 3.51 -14.57 -4.73
N ALA A 203 2.71 -15.10 -5.64
CA ALA A 203 3.13 -15.37 -7.00
C ALA A 203 2.19 -14.73 -8.04
N ARG A 204 2.71 -14.55 -9.25
CA ARG A 204 1.94 -14.10 -10.40
C ARG A 204 0.96 -15.17 -10.85
N THR A 205 -0.28 -14.79 -11.08
CA THR A 205 -1.38 -15.68 -11.53
C THR A 205 -1.85 -15.37 -12.94
N SER A 206 -1.61 -14.16 -13.42
CA SER A 206 -1.91 -13.76 -14.81
C SER A 206 -1.20 -12.44 -15.16
#